data_fdeeba8e7293d9a57ba54011e93cfe2d
#
_entry.id   fdeeba8e7293d9a57ba54011e93cfe2d
#
_cell.length_a   1.000
_cell.length_b   1.000
_cell.length_c   1.000
_cell.angle_alpha   90.00
_cell.angle_beta   90.00
_cell.angle_gamma   90.00
#
_symmetry.space_group_name_H-M   'P 1'
#
loop_
_entity.id
_entity.type
_entity.pdbx_description
1 polymer ?
#
loop_
_entity_poly.entity_id
_entity_poly.type
_entity_poly.pdbx_seq_one_letter_code
_entity_poly.pdbx_strand_id
1 'polypeptide(L)'
;MPIFFVNNISKTIGVVHAGWRGLSSGIIKEYINKIKLNGENASDNYVFIGPSIQKCCFKIQNDVLGEFDSTFVSRYDEIHYKVDLQNWAMSKLLKLKINKDKIFISNNCTYC
;
A
#
# COMPACT_ATOMS: atom_id res chain seq x y z
N MET A 1 1.65 -7.47 2.98
CA MET A 1 0.60 -7.05 2.03
C MET A 1 1.14 -7.10 0.62
N PRO A 2 0.67 -8.02 -0.20
CA PRO A 2 1.11 -8.09 -1.58
C PRO A 2 0.41 -7.02 -2.42
N ILE A 3 1.16 -6.37 -3.27
CA ILE A 3 0.62 -5.39 -4.23
C ILE A 3 1.03 -5.84 -5.63
N PHE A 4 0.04 -6.12 -6.47
CA PHE A 4 0.24 -6.60 -7.84
C PHE A 4 0.03 -5.43 -8.81
N PHE A 5 0.97 -5.27 -9.72
CA PHE A 5 0.91 -4.27 -10.78
C PHE A 5 0.80 -4.98 -12.12
N VAL A 6 -0.24 -4.65 -12.89
CA VAL A 6 -0.44 -5.24 -14.22
C VAL A 6 -0.49 -4.11 -15.24
N ASN A 7 0.52 -4.06 -16.10
CA ASN A 7 0.54 -3.12 -17.21
C ASN A 7 0.08 -3.83 -18.48
N ASN A 8 -1.13 -3.54 -18.91
CA ASN A 8 -1.73 -4.20 -20.05
C ASN A 8 -1.17 -3.71 -21.39
N ILE A 9 -0.51 -2.57 -21.42
CA ILE A 9 0.11 -2.01 -22.63
C ILE A 9 1.45 -2.66 -22.89
N SER A 10 2.34 -2.69 -21.89
CA SER A 10 3.66 -3.31 -22.00
C SER A 10 3.65 -4.83 -21.76
N LYS A 11 2.51 -5.38 -21.31
CA LYS A 11 2.36 -6.81 -20.98
C LYS A 11 3.30 -7.26 -19.85
N THR A 12 3.50 -6.40 -18.86
CA THR A 12 4.35 -6.68 -17.71
C THR A 12 3.52 -6.84 -16.44
N ILE A 13 3.99 -7.70 -15.53
CA ILE A 13 3.39 -7.93 -14.23
C ILE A 13 4.48 -7.77 -13.18
N GLY A 14 4.18 -7.04 -12.12
CA GLY A 14 5.08 -6.88 -10.99
C GLY A 14 4.37 -7.17 -9.68
N VAL A 15 5.14 -7.60 -8.69
CA VAL A 15 4.65 -7.85 -7.33
C VAL A 15 5.58 -7.15 -6.34
N VAL A 16 4.98 -6.42 -5.41
CA VAL A 16 5.68 -5.77 -4.31
C VAL A 16 5.12 -6.29 -3.01
N HIS A 17 6.00 -6.70 -2.10
CA HIS A 17 5.59 -7.07 -0.75
C HIS A 17 5.73 -5.84 0.15
N ALA A 18 4.61 -5.24 0.53
CA ALA A 18 4.58 -4.00 1.29
C ALA A 18 3.95 -4.22 2.68
N GLY A 19 4.77 -4.50 3.68
CA GLY A 19 4.38 -4.36 5.08
C GLY A 19 4.45 -2.88 5.48
N TRP A 20 4.21 -2.57 6.76
CA TRP A 20 4.24 -1.18 7.20
C TRP A 20 5.64 -0.55 7.04
N ARG A 21 6.70 -1.35 7.24
CA ARG A 21 8.08 -0.86 7.04
C ARG A 21 8.35 -0.52 5.58
N GLY A 22 7.90 -1.36 4.66
CA GLY A 22 8.04 -1.09 3.24
C GLY A 22 7.27 0.14 2.81
N LEU A 23 6.05 0.33 3.31
CA LEU A 23 5.25 1.53 3.02
C LEU A 23 5.94 2.78 3.56
N SER A 24 6.43 2.73 4.80
CA SER A 24 7.13 3.85 5.44
C SER A 24 8.41 4.21 4.70
N SER A 25 9.16 3.23 4.24
CA SER A 25 10.44 3.44 3.53
C SER A 25 10.30 3.77 2.05
N GLY A 26 9.08 3.71 1.48
CA GLY A 26 8.82 4.12 0.11
C GLY A 26 8.97 3.03 -0.95
N ILE A 27 8.67 1.78 -0.62
CA ILE A 27 8.81 0.67 -1.57
C ILE A 27 7.95 0.83 -2.83
N ILE A 28 6.76 1.42 -2.70
CA ILE A 28 5.88 1.65 -3.85
C ILE A 28 6.52 2.66 -4.81
N LYS A 29 7.04 3.76 -4.27
CA LYS A 29 7.73 4.77 -5.08
C LYS A 29 8.96 4.18 -5.77
N GLU A 30 9.69 3.34 -5.07
CA GLU A 30 10.86 2.66 -5.62
C GLU A 30 10.50 1.76 -6.80
N TYR A 31 9.42 0.99 -6.68
CA TYR A 31 8.92 0.17 -7.78
C TYR A 31 8.51 1.02 -8.98
N ILE A 32 7.75 2.09 -8.76
CA ILE A 32 7.29 2.97 -9.84
C ILE A 32 8.49 3.63 -10.55
N ASN A 33 9.51 4.03 -9.80
CA ASN A 33 10.72 4.59 -10.41
C ASN A 33 11.43 3.56 -11.31
N LYS A 34 11.46 2.29 -10.89
CA LYS A 34 12.04 1.22 -11.69
C LYS A 34 11.33 1.02 -13.03
N ILE A 35 10.00 0.97 -13.01
CA ILE A 35 9.25 0.78 -14.26
C ILE A 35 9.38 1.97 -15.19
N LYS A 36 9.49 3.19 -14.65
CA LYS A 36 9.73 4.39 -15.44
C LYS A 36 11.08 4.34 -16.15
N LEU A 37 12.11 3.82 -15.49
CA LEU A 37 13.42 3.63 -16.11
C LEU A 37 13.36 2.63 -17.28
N ASN A 38 12.42 1.72 -17.27
CA ASN A 38 12.18 0.77 -18.38
C ASN A 38 11.24 1.32 -19.46
N GLY A 39 10.90 2.61 -19.39
CA GLY A 39 10.06 3.25 -20.39
C GLY A 39 8.55 3.06 -20.18
N GLU A 40 8.13 2.53 -19.03
CA GLU A 40 6.71 2.32 -18.73
C GLU A 40 6.11 3.53 -17.99
N ASN A 41 4.82 3.76 -18.21
CA ASN A 41 4.08 4.80 -17.50
C ASN A 41 3.36 4.20 -16.30
N ALA A 42 3.47 4.84 -15.14
CA ALA A 42 2.76 4.41 -13.94
C ALA A 42 1.25 4.33 -14.16
N SER A 43 0.69 5.30 -14.89
CA SER A 43 -0.75 5.40 -15.15
C SER A 43 -1.31 4.26 -15.99
N ASP A 44 -0.48 3.47 -16.66
CA ASP A 44 -0.89 2.31 -17.46
C ASP A 44 -1.14 1.06 -16.62
N ASN A 45 -0.90 1.13 -15.32
CA ASN A 45 -1.03 -0.03 -14.44
C ASN A 45 -2.41 -0.14 -13.80
N TYR A 46 -2.90 -1.38 -13.77
CA TYR A 46 -3.93 -1.81 -12.83
C TYR A 46 -3.21 -2.33 -11.57
N VAL A 47 -3.72 -1.99 -10.40
CA VAL A 47 -3.10 -2.34 -9.13
C VAL A 47 -4.08 -3.13 -8.28
N PHE A 48 -3.63 -4.26 -7.76
CA PHE A 48 -4.41 -5.12 -6.90
C PHE A 48 -3.70 -5.25 -5.56
N ILE A 49 -4.31 -4.72 -4.51
CA ILE A 49 -3.82 -4.88 -3.15
C ILE A 49 -4.44 -6.16 -2.60
N GLY A 50 -3.60 -7.17 -2.38
CA GLY A 50 -4.04 -8.48 -1.95
C GLY A 50 -4.44 -8.53 -0.48
N PRO A 51 -4.88 -9.72 0.01
CA PRO A 51 -5.24 -9.90 1.41
C PRO A 51 -4.11 -9.53 2.34
N SER A 52 -4.42 -8.83 3.42
CA SER A 52 -3.47 -8.40 4.43
C SER A 52 -4.18 -8.15 5.74
N ILE A 53 -3.41 -7.97 6.82
CA ILE A 53 -4.01 -7.56 8.09
C ILE A 53 -4.68 -6.20 7.91
N GLN A 54 -5.94 -6.11 8.30
CA GLN A 54 -6.72 -4.89 8.14
C GLN A 54 -6.81 -4.11 9.44
N LYS A 55 -7.36 -2.91 9.36
CA LYS A 55 -7.51 -2.00 10.49
C LYS A 55 -8.17 -2.66 11.70
N CYS A 56 -9.10 -3.58 11.49
CA CYS A 56 -9.78 -4.30 12.57
C CYS A 56 -8.80 -5.03 13.51
N CYS A 57 -7.66 -5.47 12.99
CA CYS A 57 -6.72 -6.32 13.72
C CYS A 57 -5.31 -5.73 13.86
N PHE A 58 -4.94 -4.76 13.03
CA PHE A 58 -3.59 -4.22 13.05
C PHE A 58 -3.45 -3.13 14.11
N LYS A 59 -2.80 -3.48 15.22
CA LYS A 59 -2.54 -2.60 16.34
C LYS A 59 -1.06 -2.33 16.51
N ILE A 60 -0.72 -1.10 16.82
CA ILE A 60 0.65 -0.66 17.12
C ILE A 60 0.69 0.07 18.46
N GLN A 61 1.88 0.24 19.00
CA GLN A 61 2.13 1.04 20.21
C GLN A 61 2.90 2.31 19.88
N ASN A 62 3.10 3.15 20.88
CA ASN A 62 3.77 4.44 20.73
C ASN A 62 5.19 4.37 20.16
N ASP A 63 5.90 3.27 20.40
CA ASP A 63 7.29 3.10 20.00
C ASP A 63 7.49 3.20 18.48
N VAL A 64 6.49 2.82 17.69
CA VAL A 64 6.54 2.88 16.22
C VAL A 64 5.58 3.90 15.61
N LEU A 65 4.86 4.65 16.45
CA LEU A 65 3.81 5.56 15.99
C LEU A 65 4.31 6.59 14.97
N GLY A 66 5.52 7.11 15.16
CA GLY A 66 6.11 8.10 14.27
C GLY A 66 6.44 7.59 12.87
N GLU A 67 6.44 6.26 12.66
CA GLU A 67 6.72 5.64 11.36
C GLU A 67 5.51 5.62 10.42
N PHE A 68 4.34 5.98 10.93
CA PHE A 68 3.08 5.91 10.19
C PHE A 68 2.55 7.29 9.85
N ASP A 69 1.86 7.38 8.72
CA ASP A 69 1.08 8.58 8.38
C ASP A 69 -0.11 8.69 9.33
N SER A 70 -0.17 9.77 10.09
CA SER A 70 -1.20 9.99 11.12
C SER A 70 -2.63 9.96 10.57
N THR A 71 -2.82 10.26 9.29
CA THR A 71 -4.12 10.22 8.63
C THR A 71 -4.76 8.82 8.70
N PHE A 72 -3.92 7.77 8.69
CA PHE A 72 -4.36 6.38 8.67
C PHE A 72 -4.24 5.69 10.03
N VAL A 73 -4.02 6.45 11.08
CA VAL A 73 -3.86 5.94 12.44
C VAL A 73 -4.98 6.49 13.31
N SER A 74 -5.59 5.61 14.09
CA SER A 74 -6.61 5.99 15.07
C SER A 74 -6.30 5.35 16.43
N ARG A 75 -6.62 6.06 17.50
CA ARG A 75 -6.41 5.54 18.85
C ARG A 75 -7.41 4.41 19.12
N TYR A 76 -6.91 3.31 19.67
CA TYR A 76 -7.75 2.17 20.06
C TYR A 76 -7.99 2.15 21.58
N ASP A 77 -6.92 2.21 22.37
CA ASP A 77 -6.97 2.26 23.83
C ASP A 77 -5.83 3.13 24.35
N GLU A 78 -5.51 3.04 25.65
CA GLU A 78 -4.49 3.89 26.28
C GLU A 78 -3.08 3.68 25.70
N ILE A 79 -2.79 2.48 25.18
CA ILE A 79 -1.44 2.14 24.73
C ILE A 79 -1.38 1.70 23.26
N HIS A 80 -2.53 1.46 22.62
CA HIS A 80 -2.59 0.94 21.26
C HIS A 80 -3.26 1.89 20.28
N TYR A 81 -2.83 1.79 19.03
CA TYR A 81 -3.42 2.49 17.89
C TYR A 81 -3.72 1.47 16.80
N LYS A 82 -4.78 1.72 16.04
CA LYS A 82 -5.12 0.93 14.85
C LYS A 82 -4.65 1.64 13.60
N VAL A 83 -4.15 0.89 12.62
CA VAL A 83 -3.60 1.42 11.38
C VAL A 83 -4.31 0.82 10.19
N ASP A 84 -4.68 1.70 9.26
CA ASP A 84 -5.30 1.32 7.98
C ASP A 84 -4.24 1.28 6.89
N LEU A 85 -3.56 0.14 6.75
CA LEU A 85 -2.48 -0.05 5.79
C LEU A 85 -2.97 0.07 4.35
N GLN A 86 -4.14 -0.48 4.05
CA GLN A 86 -4.67 -0.52 2.68
C GLN A 86 -4.91 0.88 2.15
N ASN A 87 -5.56 1.74 2.93
CA ASN A 87 -5.81 3.12 2.51
C ASN A 87 -4.53 3.95 2.50
N TRP A 88 -3.58 3.67 3.38
CA TRP A 88 -2.26 4.30 3.32
C TRP A 88 -1.55 3.96 2.01
N ALA A 89 -1.53 2.68 1.63
CA ALA A 89 -0.98 2.24 0.36
C ALA A 89 -1.69 2.89 -0.82
N MET A 90 -3.03 2.95 -0.79
CA MET A 90 -3.82 3.61 -1.83
C MET A 90 -3.43 5.08 -1.98
N SER A 91 -3.26 5.80 -0.88
CA SER A 91 -2.88 7.22 -0.94
C SER A 91 -1.51 7.41 -1.61
N LYS A 92 -0.56 6.51 -1.36
CA LYS A 92 0.76 6.54 -2.00
C LYS A 92 0.66 6.27 -3.50
N LEU A 93 -0.18 5.32 -3.91
CA LEU A 93 -0.42 5.01 -5.32
C LEU A 93 -1.05 6.19 -6.06
N LEU A 94 -2.03 6.86 -5.45
CA LEU A 94 -2.67 8.03 -6.03
C LEU A 94 -1.68 9.18 -6.24
N LYS A 95 -0.79 9.41 -5.28
CA LYS A 95 0.27 10.43 -5.38
C LYS A 95 1.25 10.13 -6.52
N LEU A 96 1.40 8.88 -6.90
CA LEU A 96 2.29 8.44 -7.97
C LEU A 96 1.58 8.32 -9.32
N LYS A 97 0.40 8.93 -9.45
CA LYS A 97 -0.38 9.04 -10.71
C LYS A 97 -1.02 7.73 -11.16
N ILE A 98 -1.25 6.80 -10.26
CA ILE A 98 -2.10 5.64 -10.54
C ILE A 98 -3.56 6.08 -10.41
N ASN A 99 -4.37 5.79 -11.40
CA ASN A 99 -5.79 6.17 -11.41
C ASN A 99 -6.56 5.35 -10.37
N LYS A 100 -7.39 6.02 -9.57
CA LYS A 100 -8.21 5.39 -8.54
C LYS A 100 -9.09 4.26 -9.11
N ASP A 101 -9.62 4.42 -10.31
CA ASP A 101 -10.47 3.43 -10.96
C ASP A 101 -9.72 2.15 -11.35
N LYS A 102 -8.41 2.18 -11.31
CA LYS A 102 -7.53 1.04 -11.60
C LYS A 102 -6.95 0.39 -10.35
N ILE A 103 -7.36 0.83 -9.15
CA ILE A 103 -6.87 0.28 -7.89
C ILE A 103 -7.98 -0.55 -7.25
N PHE A 104 -7.67 -1.82 -6.98
CA PHE A 104 -8.59 -2.77 -6.37
C PHE A 104 -7.99 -3.28 -5.07
N ILE A 105 -8.79 -3.27 -4.00
CA ILE A 105 -8.34 -3.65 -2.66
C ILE A 105 -9.13 -4.87 -2.19
N SER A 106 -8.42 -5.90 -1.76
CA SER A 106 -9.06 -7.05 -1.12
C SER A 106 -9.59 -6.66 0.26
N ASN A 107 -10.82 -7.07 0.55
CA ASN A 107 -11.45 -6.84 1.85
C ASN A 107 -11.17 -7.95 2.87
N ASN A 108 -10.39 -8.96 2.49
CA ASN A 108 -10.08 -10.08 3.36
C ASN A 108 -8.94 -9.73 4.32
N CYS A 109 -9.25 -9.76 5.62
CA CYS A 109 -8.24 -9.60 6.66
C CYS A 109 -7.54 -10.95 6.91
N THR A 110 -6.22 -10.95 6.90
CA THR A 110 -5.45 -12.19 7.08
C THR A 110 -5.37 -12.64 8.54
N TYR A 111 -5.81 -11.81 9.47
CA TYR A 111 -5.77 -12.13 10.91
C TYR A 111 -7.14 -12.55 11.48
N CYS A 112 -8.22 -11.98 10.99
CA CYS A 112 -9.59 -12.30 11.47
C CYS A 112 -9.96 -13.77 11.28
#